data_885e4d16dabd73bd21c69d4f5448c934
#
_entry.id   885e4d16dabd73bd21c69d4f5448c934
#
_cell.length_a   1.000
_cell.length_b   1.000
_cell.length_c   1.000
_cell.angle_alpha   90.00
_cell.angle_beta   90.00
_cell.angle_gamma   90.00
#
_symmetry.space_group_name_H-M   'P 1'
#
loop_
_entity.id
_entity.type
_entity.pdbx_description
1 polymer ?
#
loop_
_entity_poly.entity_id
_entity_poly.type
_entity_poly.pdbx_seq_one_letter_code
_entity_poly.pdbx_strand_id
1 'polypeptide(L)'
;MIQFENVSKSYGDTEVLHGISMSIPDSRLVVLIGPSGCGKTTTIKLVNRLLEPTSGQILIDGTDIQTVDKVDLRRHIGYVIQQIGLFPNMTVRQNISVVPRLLKYSRENCAEITDSLLNMVNMSEYADAYPNELSGGEQQRIGVLRALAASPPIVLMDEPFSALDPITREALQDEIQKLQRQLNKTILFVSHDMDEALKLADQIIFMSDGRILQTGKPMEIVAHPANDLVKDFFKKQTQKQEAATVECLLSKRAVPSENLHSDTAASGEGPVYVHSGEPAERAVELLLSTGAEEIIVVNDDGPAVGVITKESAVKALPSLFHQSEN
;
A
#
# COMPACT_ATOMS: atom_id res chain seq x y z
N MET A 1 19.40 8.65 1.31
CA MET A 1 19.44 7.17 1.11
C MET A 1 19.72 6.49 2.44
N ILE A 2 18.95 5.43 2.81
CA ILE A 2 19.22 4.62 4.03
C ILE A 2 19.91 3.33 3.61
N GLN A 3 20.99 2.95 4.27
CA GLN A 3 21.77 1.75 3.99
C GLN A 3 21.97 0.93 5.26
N PHE A 4 21.75 -0.37 5.17
CA PHE A 4 22.08 -1.34 6.19
C PHE A 4 23.29 -2.14 5.71
N GLU A 5 24.30 -2.26 6.55
CA GLU A 5 25.53 -2.98 6.26
C GLU A 5 25.75 -4.06 7.32
N ASN A 6 25.43 -5.30 6.95
CA ASN A 6 25.59 -6.50 7.76
C ASN A 6 25.01 -6.35 9.19
N VAL A 7 23.78 -5.81 9.28
CA VAL A 7 23.14 -5.48 10.55
C VAL A 7 22.53 -6.71 11.20
N SER A 8 22.96 -7.03 12.40
CA SER A 8 22.35 -8.06 13.25
C SER A 8 21.71 -7.46 14.49
N LYS A 9 20.67 -8.12 15.00
CA LYS A 9 20.01 -7.77 16.25
C LYS A 9 19.65 -9.00 17.06
N SER A 10 20.16 -9.07 18.29
CA SER A 10 19.80 -10.10 19.28
C SER A 10 19.08 -9.49 20.48
N TYR A 11 18.21 -10.28 21.10
CA TYR A 11 17.58 -10.03 22.39
C TYR A 11 17.93 -11.20 23.31
N GLY A 12 18.88 -10.96 24.24
CA GLY A 12 19.49 -12.06 24.99
C GLY A 12 20.16 -13.05 24.02
N ASP A 13 19.80 -14.32 24.12
CA ASP A 13 20.34 -15.39 23.29
C ASP A 13 19.62 -15.59 21.95
N THR A 14 18.55 -14.83 21.70
CA THR A 14 17.78 -14.95 20.46
C THR A 14 18.20 -13.90 19.45
N GLU A 15 18.79 -14.31 18.34
CA GLU A 15 19.07 -13.44 17.21
C GLU A 15 17.82 -13.29 16.34
N VAL A 16 17.39 -12.06 16.10
CA VAL A 16 16.17 -11.70 15.33
C VAL A 16 16.51 -11.19 13.93
N LEU A 17 17.66 -10.55 13.77
CA LEU A 17 18.17 -10.11 12.47
C LEU A 17 19.57 -10.71 12.26
N HIS A 18 19.77 -11.35 11.14
CA HIS A 18 20.95 -12.15 10.82
C HIS A 18 21.80 -11.48 9.72
N GLY A 19 22.50 -10.39 10.05
CA GLY A 19 23.41 -9.73 9.13
C GLY A 19 22.72 -9.17 7.88
N ILE A 20 21.62 -8.45 8.03
CA ILE A 20 20.89 -7.91 6.89
C ILE A 20 21.64 -6.76 6.23
N SER A 21 21.66 -6.76 4.89
CA SER A 21 22.20 -5.68 4.06
C SER A 21 21.18 -5.27 3.05
N MET A 22 20.80 -3.98 3.01
CA MET A 22 19.81 -3.43 2.10
C MET A 22 20.02 -1.93 1.90
N SER A 23 19.44 -1.40 0.82
CA SER A 23 19.40 0.04 0.57
C SER A 23 17.98 0.50 0.28
N ILE A 24 17.60 1.65 0.84
CA ILE A 24 16.35 2.34 0.59
C ILE A 24 16.69 3.62 -0.15
N PRO A 25 16.38 3.71 -1.45
CA PRO A 25 16.69 4.86 -2.29
C PRO A 25 15.90 6.11 -1.85
N ASP A 26 16.45 7.29 -2.14
CA ASP A 26 15.77 8.54 -1.88
C ASP A 26 14.50 8.69 -2.72
N SER A 27 13.52 9.41 -2.15
CA SER A 27 12.25 9.74 -2.81
C SER A 27 11.48 8.52 -3.32
N ARG A 28 11.65 7.36 -2.65
CA ARG A 28 10.96 6.11 -2.96
C ARG A 28 10.14 5.64 -1.79
N LEU A 29 9.03 4.98 -2.11
CA LEU A 29 8.25 4.21 -1.15
C LEU A 29 8.71 2.77 -1.21
N VAL A 30 9.47 2.35 -0.20
CA VAL A 30 9.98 0.98 -0.07
C VAL A 30 9.15 0.23 0.97
N VAL A 31 8.59 -0.91 0.57
CA VAL A 31 7.79 -1.75 1.47
C VAL A 31 8.61 -2.94 1.94
N LEU A 32 8.75 -3.06 3.25
CA LEU A 32 9.33 -4.23 3.93
C LEU A 32 8.20 -5.19 4.29
N ILE A 33 8.17 -6.36 3.65
CA ILE A 33 7.09 -7.33 3.78
C ILE A 33 7.63 -8.72 4.17
N GLY A 34 6.79 -9.54 4.76
CA GLY A 34 7.11 -10.91 5.13
C GLY A 34 6.27 -11.43 6.29
N PRO A 35 6.44 -12.69 6.70
CA PRO A 35 5.69 -13.31 7.78
C PRO A 35 5.78 -12.53 9.10
N SER A 36 4.80 -12.72 9.98
CA SER A 36 4.84 -12.16 11.33
C SER A 36 6.08 -12.67 12.10
N GLY A 37 6.72 -11.79 12.86
CA GLY A 37 7.90 -12.15 13.64
C GLY A 37 9.23 -12.19 12.87
N CYS A 38 9.26 -11.97 11.55
CA CYS A 38 10.51 -12.04 10.77
C CYS A 38 11.47 -10.85 10.96
N GLY A 39 11.15 -9.88 11.83
CA GLY A 39 12.06 -8.77 12.17
C GLY A 39 11.72 -7.41 11.57
N LYS A 40 10.62 -7.24 10.83
CA LYS A 40 10.24 -5.96 10.17
C LYS A 40 10.17 -4.76 11.12
N THR A 41 9.39 -4.87 12.20
CA THR A 41 9.27 -3.83 13.24
C THR A 41 10.61 -3.58 13.94
N THR A 42 11.44 -4.61 14.13
CA THR A 42 12.80 -4.45 14.66
C THR A 42 13.65 -3.62 13.71
N THR A 43 13.59 -3.90 12.42
CA THR A 43 14.32 -3.18 11.37
C THR A 43 13.97 -1.69 11.37
N ILE A 44 12.69 -1.35 11.39
CA ILE A 44 12.26 0.06 11.42
C ILE A 44 12.68 0.79 12.70
N LYS A 45 12.63 0.09 13.86
CA LYS A 45 13.06 0.64 15.15
C LYS A 45 14.58 0.87 15.23
N LEU A 46 15.37 0.11 14.48
CA LEU A 46 16.82 0.35 14.37
C LEU A 46 17.12 1.65 13.60
N VAL A 47 16.41 1.93 12.50
CA VAL A 47 16.59 3.20 11.74
C VAL A 47 16.36 4.42 12.63
N ASN A 48 15.31 4.38 13.45
CA ASN A 48 14.96 5.48 14.36
C ASN A 48 15.72 5.44 15.70
N ARG A 49 16.71 4.54 15.82
CA ARG A 49 17.50 4.30 17.05
C ARG A 49 16.64 4.15 18.33
N LEU A 50 15.42 3.60 18.18
CA LEU A 50 14.65 3.08 19.32
C LEU A 50 15.26 1.78 19.83
N LEU A 51 15.97 1.08 18.95
CA LEU A 51 16.83 -0.07 19.24
C LEU A 51 18.23 0.20 18.69
N GLU A 52 19.23 -0.37 19.32
CA GLU A 52 20.61 -0.36 18.80
C GLU A 52 20.90 -1.71 18.14
N PRO A 53 21.63 -1.77 17.02
CA PRO A 53 22.08 -3.03 16.44
C PRO A 53 23.05 -3.75 17.38
N THR A 54 23.10 -5.08 17.30
CA THR A 54 24.10 -5.89 18.02
C THR A 54 25.43 -5.86 17.27
N SER A 55 25.37 -5.84 15.92
CA SER A 55 26.53 -5.68 15.04
C SER A 55 26.11 -5.07 13.72
N GLY A 56 27.09 -4.66 12.91
CA GLY A 56 26.86 -3.94 11.66
C GLY A 56 26.57 -2.46 11.89
N GLN A 57 26.26 -1.74 10.81
CA GLN A 57 25.98 -0.30 10.86
C GLN A 57 24.82 0.09 9.95
N ILE A 58 24.18 1.21 10.28
CA ILE A 58 23.11 1.81 9.49
C ILE A 58 23.54 3.22 9.13
N LEU A 59 23.56 3.51 7.83
CA LEU A 59 23.95 4.80 7.31
C LEU A 59 22.73 5.55 6.77
N ILE A 60 22.65 6.84 7.04
CA ILE A 60 21.74 7.77 6.38
C ILE A 60 22.60 8.80 5.66
N ASP A 61 22.47 8.87 4.34
CA ASP A 61 23.28 9.72 3.47
C ASP A 61 24.79 9.58 3.71
N GLY A 62 25.23 8.32 3.92
CA GLY A 62 26.63 7.98 4.17
C GLY A 62 27.11 8.23 5.62
N THR A 63 26.26 8.75 6.49
CA THR A 63 26.59 9.01 7.89
C THR A 63 26.05 7.89 8.77
N ASP A 64 26.91 7.28 9.59
CA ASP A 64 26.48 6.28 10.58
C ASP A 64 25.56 6.93 11.62
N ILE A 65 24.34 6.43 11.72
CA ILE A 65 23.33 6.96 12.65
C ILE A 65 23.80 6.87 14.11
N GLN A 66 24.72 5.98 14.46
CA GLN A 66 25.24 5.85 15.83
C GLN A 66 26.14 7.03 16.24
N THR A 67 26.72 7.73 15.28
CA THR A 67 27.58 8.90 15.51
C THR A 67 26.80 10.19 15.68
N VAL A 68 25.52 10.20 15.31
CA VAL A 68 24.63 11.37 15.39
C VAL A 68 23.91 11.39 16.74
N ASP A 69 23.61 12.57 17.28
CA ASP A 69 22.74 12.68 18.46
C ASP A 69 21.35 12.06 18.18
N LYS A 70 20.84 11.28 19.14
CA LYS A 70 19.54 10.57 18.98
C LYS A 70 18.36 11.50 18.78
N VAL A 71 18.38 12.66 19.42
CA VAL A 71 17.29 13.65 19.34
C VAL A 71 17.33 14.31 17.98
N ASP A 72 18.50 14.69 17.51
CA ASP A 72 18.66 15.31 16.20
C ASP A 72 18.33 14.34 15.08
N LEU A 73 18.75 13.07 15.16
CA LEU A 73 18.35 12.03 14.22
C LEU A 73 16.82 11.93 14.11
N ARG A 74 16.14 11.78 15.25
CA ARG A 74 14.67 11.59 15.31
C ARG A 74 13.87 12.82 14.84
N ARG A 75 14.45 14.01 14.94
CA ARG A 75 13.85 15.23 14.41
C ARG A 75 13.77 15.25 12.88
N HIS A 76 14.65 14.52 12.20
CA HIS A 76 14.71 14.40 10.75
C HIS A 76 13.99 13.15 10.22
N ILE A 77 13.34 12.39 11.11
CA ILE A 77 12.60 11.17 10.77
C ILE A 77 11.16 11.31 11.26
N GLY A 78 10.20 11.28 10.35
CA GLY A 78 8.78 11.10 10.70
C GLY A 78 8.52 9.63 11.05
N TYR A 79 7.76 9.38 12.11
CA TYR A 79 7.45 7.99 12.50
C TYR A 79 5.97 7.81 12.79
N VAL A 80 5.35 6.95 11.99
CA VAL A 80 3.99 6.47 12.16
C VAL A 80 4.05 5.09 12.81
N ILE A 81 3.62 5.00 14.06
CA ILE A 81 3.60 3.75 14.82
C ILE A 81 2.29 2.96 14.54
N GLN A 82 2.33 1.65 14.75
CA GLN A 82 1.21 0.75 14.57
C GLN A 82 -0.06 1.17 15.37
N GLN A 83 0.13 1.60 16.62
CA GLN A 83 -0.93 2.26 17.38
C GLN A 83 -0.95 3.74 17.04
N ILE A 84 -2.12 4.33 16.84
CA ILE A 84 -2.29 5.71 16.36
C ILE A 84 -1.51 6.74 17.20
N GLY A 85 -1.48 6.58 18.53
CA GLY A 85 -0.63 7.32 19.46
C GLY A 85 -0.80 8.84 19.41
N LEU A 86 -2.01 9.34 19.08
CA LEU A 86 -2.32 10.76 19.24
C LEU A 86 -2.38 11.11 20.72
N PHE A 87 -2.01 12.35 21.04
CA PHE A 87 -2.15 12.90 22.40
C PHE A 87 -3.62 13.21 22.67
N PRO A 88 -4.30 12.49 23.57
CA PRO A 88 -5.76 12.57 23.74
C PRO A 88 -6.22 13.91 24.32
N ASN A 89 -5.33 14.63 25.00
CA ASN A 89 -5.54 15.94 25.59
C ASN A 89 -5.14 17.12 24.70
N MET A 90 -4.83 16.86 23.44
CA MET A 90 -4.49 17.84 22.43
C MET A 90 -5.48 17.78 21.27
N THR A 91 -5.83 18.93 20.71
CA THR A 91 -6.62 18.98 19.47
C THR A 91 -5.82 18.42 18.29
N VAL A 92 -6.49 18.18 17.17
CA VAL A 92 -5.86 17.77 15.90
C VAL A 92 -4.74 18.74 15.52
N ARG A 93 -5.02 20.05 15.49
CA ARG A 93 -4.04 21.10 15.23
C ARG A 93 -2.84 21.03 16.17
N GLN A 94 -3.08 20.79 17.44
CA GLN A 94 -2.01 20.67 18.42
C GLN A 94 -1.19 19.40 18.22
N ASN A 95 -1.82 18.26 17.92
CA ASN A 95 -1.15 17.01 17.60
C ASN A 95 -0.22 17.15 16.39
N ILE A 96 -0.69 17.72 15.29
CA ILE A 96 0.11 17.94 14.07
C ILE A 96 1.29 18.89 14.38
N SER A 97 1.08 19.93 15.16
CA SER A 97 2.09 20.95 15.46
C SER A 97 3.15 20.51 16.49
N VAL A 98 3.06 19.33 17.11
CA VAL A 98 4.00 18.91 18.17
C VAL A 98 5.46 18.97 17.72
N VAL A 99 5.79 18.36 16.58
CA VAL A 99 7.17 18.32 16.09
C VAL A 99 7.65 19.70 15.60
N PRO A 100 6.90 20.44 14.76
CA PRO A 100 7.25 21.83 14.42
C PRO A 100 7.54 22.70 15.64
N ARG A 101 6.71 22.62 16.70
CA ARG A 101 6.95 23.36 17.96
C ARG A 101 8.24 22.94 18.67
N LEU A 102 8.55 21.66 18.72
CA LEU A 102 9.81 21.16 19.26
C LEU A 102 11.02 21.68 18.48
N LEU A 103 10.85 21.89 17.17
CA LEU A 103 11.84 22.51 16.29
C LEU A 103 11.86 24.05 16.38
N LYS A 104 11.07 24.64 17.29
CA LYS A 104 10.97 26.09 17.53
C LYS A 104 10.47 26.89 16.33
N TYR A 105 9.58 26.30 15.49
CA TYR A 105 8.89 27.03 14.44
C TYR A 105 7.98 28.09 15.08
N SER A 106 7.78 29.21 14.40
CA SER A 106 6.85 30.27 14.86
C SER A 106 5.41 29.72 14.94
N ARG A 107 4.54 30.39 15.69
CA ARG A 107 3.13 30.03 15.78
C ARG A 107 2.44 30.11 14.42
N GLU A 108 2.78 31.12 13.64
CA GLU A 108 2.29 31.36 12.29
C GLU A 108 2.67 30.24 11.37
N ASN A 109 3.95 29.85 11.32
CA ASN A 109 4.42 28.73 10.51
C ASN A 109 3.78 27.41 10.94
N CYS A 110 3.61 27.15 12.23
CA CYS A 110 2.89 25.96 12.72
C CYS A 110 1.43 25.94 12.25
N ALA A 111 0.76 27.08 12.23
CA ALA A 111 -0.62 27.19 11.77
C ALA A 111 -0.71 26.94 10.25
N GLU A 112 0.14 27.61 9.46
CA GLU A 112 0.19 27.46 8.00
C GLU A 112 0.46 26.00 7.58
N ILE A 113 1.45 25.34 8.21
CA ILE A 113 1.78 23.92 7.95
C ILE A 113 0.57 23.05 8.28
N THR A 114 -0.04 23.25 9.43
CA THR A 114 -1.18 22.45 9.87
C THR A 114 -2.38 22.64 8.96
N ASP A 115 -2.72 23.87 8.59
CA ASP A 115 -3.84 24.18 7.72
C ASP A 115 -3.61 23.60 6.30
N SER A 116 -2.39 23.72 5.78
CA SER A 116 -2.00 23.12 4.50
C SER A 116 -2.16 21.59 4.50
N LEU A 117 -1.65 20.92 5.53
CA LEU A 117 -1.73 19.47 5.65
C LEU A 117 -3.17 18.98 5.82
N LEU A 118 -3.97 19.63 6.66
CA LEU A 118 -5.38 19.30 6.85
C LEU A 118 -6.18 19.50 5.56
N ASN A 119 -5.89 20.54 4.81
CA ASN A 119 -6.55 20.81 3.53
C ASN A 119 -6.21 19.74 2.47
N MET A 120 -4.96 19.22 2.44
CA MET A 120 -4.55 18.16 1.52
C MET A 120 -5.37 16.86 1.67
N VAL A 121 -5.85 16.59 2.89
CA VAL A 121 -6.62 15.36 3.20
C VAL A 121 -8.10 15.66 3.49
N ASN A 122 -8.59 16.86 3.15
CA ASN A 122 -9.97 17.31 3.36
C ASN A 122 -10.46 17.18 4.81
N MET A 123 -9.59 17.51 5.79
CA MET A 123 -9.89 17.44 7.23
C MET A 123 -9.80 18.79 7.94
N SER A 124 -9.92 19.90 7.22
CA SER A 124 -9.78 21.25 7.80
C SER A 124 -10.83 21.55 8.90
N GLU A 125 -12.03 20.99 8.79
CA GLU A 125 -13.10 21.14 9.77
C GLU A 125 -12.79 20.48 11.14
N TYR A 126 -11.91 19.48 11.17
CA TYR A 126 -11.50 18.78 12.39
C TYR A 126 -10.34 19.43 13.13
N ALA A 127 -9.84 20.59 12.68
CA ALA A 127 -8.63 21.21 13.23
C ALA A 127 -8.66 21.38 14.76
N ASP A 128 -9.80 21.73 15.31
CA ASP A 128 -10.00 21.98 16.74
C ASP A 128 -10.66 20.81 17.49
N ALA A 129 -10.98 19.71 16.80
CA ALA A 129 -11.50 18.50 17.39
C ALA A 129 -10.43 17.75 18.20
N TYR A 130 -10.87 16.97 19.19
CA TYR A 130 -10.02 16.06 19.95
C TYR A 130 -10.02 14.66 19.34
N PRO A 131 -8.98 13.84 19.59
CA PRO A 131 -8.89 12.48 19.02
C PRO A 131 -10.10 11.57 19.28
N ASN A 132 -10.76 11.69 20.42
CA ASN A 132 -11.95 10.94 20.77
C ASN A 132 -13.22 11.33 19.99
N GLU A 133 -13.18 12.43 19.25
CA GLU A 133 -14.27 12.89 18.38
C GLU A 133 -14.09 12.38 16.94
N LEU A 134 -12.98 11.69 16.66
CA LEU A 134 -12.60 11.18 15.35
C LEU A 134 -12.79 9.66 15.26
N SER A 135 -13.17 9.17 14.07
CA SER A 135 -13.08 7.75 13.73
C SER A 135 -11.63 7.24 13.74
N GLY A 136 -11.42 5.94 13.83
CA GLY A 136 -10.08 5.34 13.80
C GLY A 136 -9.29 5.71 12.53
N GLY A 137 -9.95 5.75 11.38
CA GLY A 137 -9.34 6.16 10.12
C GLY A 137 -8.91 7.63 10.10
N GLU A 138 -9.75 8.53 10.61
CA GLU A 138 -9.41 9.95 10.75
C GLU A 138 -8.24 10.15 11.71
N GLN A 139 -8.25 9.47 12.85
CA GLN A 139 -7.12 9.49 13.79
C GLN A 139 -5.82 9.03 13.12
N GLN A 140 -5.88 7.98 12.29
CA GLN A 140 -4.72 7.48 11.56
C GLN A 140 -4.19 8.50 10.56
N ARG A 141 -5.08 9.17 9.80
CA ARG A 141 -4.70 10.30 8.92
C ARG A 141 -3.96 11.38 9.69
N ILE A 142 -4.48 11.80 10.84
CA ILE A 142 -3.82 12.79 11.68
C ILE A 142 -2.45 12.31 12.17
N GLY A 143 -2.31 11.00 12.50
CA GLY A 143 -1.02 10.39 12.85
C GLY A 143 0.01 10.50 11.72
N VAL A 144 -0.42 10.28 10.47
CA VAL A 144 0.42 10.46 9.27
C VAL A 144 0.79 11.94 9.09
N LEU A 145 -0.18 12.86 9.17
CA LEU A 145 0.10 14.30 9.05
C LEU A 145 1.06 14.80 10.12
N ARG A 146 0.93 14.32 11.36
CA ARG A 146 1.87 14.64 12.44
C ARG A 146 3.30 14.21 12.10
N ALA A 147 3.47 13.02 11.51
CA ALA A 147 4.78 12.55 11.09
C ALA A 147 5.38 13.38 9.94
N LEU A 148 4.55 13.98 9.09
CA LEU A 148 4.94 14.80 7.95
C LEU A 148 5.12 16.28 8.29
N ALA A 149 4.58 16.76 9.42
CA ALA A 149 4.44 18.20 9.74
C ALA A 149 5.76 18.99 9.79
N ALA A 150 6.85 18.33 10.20
CA ALA A 150 8.18 18.92 10.18
C ALA A 150 8.89 18.79 8.81
N SER A 151 8.19 18.32 7.80
CA SER A 151 8.73 18.02 6.46
C SER A 151 9.99 17.14 6.48
N PRO A 152 10.04 16.04 7.27
CA PRO A 152 11.23 15.22 7.36
C PRO A 152 11.56 14.61 6.00
N PRO A 153 12.84 14.38 5.66
CA PRO A 153 13.24 13.71 4.42
C PRO A 153 12.86 12.21 4.42
N ILE A 154 12.81 11.59 5.61
CA ILE A 154 12.52 10.17 5.80
C ILE A 154 11.26 10.02 6.64
N VAL A 155 10.38 9.10 6.22
CA VAL A 155 9.19 8.69 6.98
C VAL A 155 9.21 7.18 7.17
N LEU A 156 9.07 6.75 8.40
CA LEU A 156 8.95 5.35 8.78
C LEU A 156 7.50 5.06 9.13
N MET A 157 6.94 3.98 8.60
CA MET A 157 5.55 3.58 8.85
C MET A 157 5.49 2.11 9.26
N ASP A 158 5.05 1.83 10.49
CA ASP A 158 4.95 0.47 11.03
C ASP A 158 3.50 0.02 11.04
N GLU A 159 3.09 -0.75 10.04
CA GLU A 159 1.73 -1.29 9.84
C GLU A 159 0.61 -0.24 10.00
N PRO A 160 0.66 0.90 9.31
CA PRO A 160 -0.23 2.03 9.58
C PRO A 160 -1.71 1.76 9.22
N PHE A 161 -2.02 0.67 8.53
CA PHE A 161 -3.38 0.36 8.08
C PHE A 161 -4.02 -0.83 8.81
N SER A 162 -3.30 -1.46 9.75
CA SER A 162 -3.72 -2.74 10.36
C SER A 162 -5.06 -2.69 11.10
N ALA A 163 -5.46 -1.52 11.61
CA ALA A 163 -6.69 -1.32 12.38
C ALA A 163 -7.85 -0.70 11.56
N LEU A 164 -7.68 -0.53 10.24
CA LEU A 164 -8.65 0.16 9.39
C LEU A 164 -9.57 -0.83 8.65
N ASP A 165 -10.82 -0.43 8.46
CA ASP A 165 -11.73 -1.10 7.54
C ASP A 165 -11.23 -0.97 6.07
N PRO A 166 -11.66 -1.86 5.16
CA PRO A 166 -11.13 -1.90 3.78
C PRO A 166 -11.28 -0.59 3.00
N ILE A 167 -12.42 0.10 3.14
CA ILE A 167 -12.71 1.34 2.38
C ILE A 167 -11.80 2.48 2.87
N THR A 168 -11.73 2.67 4.18
CA THR A 168 -10.86 3.69 4.80
C THR A 168 -9.39 3.41 4.51
N ARG A 169 -8.98 2.13 4.52
CA ARG A 169 -7.63 1.69 4.19
C ARG A 169 -7.25 2.08 2.77
N GLU A 170 -8.08 1.77 1.79
CA GLU A 170 -7.83 2.09 0.39
C GLU A 170 -7.68 3.60 0.17
N ALA A 171 -8.61 4.39 0.72
CA ALA A 171 -8.54 5.85 0.64
C ALA A 171 -7.24 6.41 1.24
N LEU A 172 -6.81 5.91 2.40
CA LEU A 172 -5.58 6.36 3.05
C LEU A 172 -4.31 5.92 2.30
N GLN A 173 -4.32 4.76 1.67
CA GLN A 173 -3.24 4.31 0.79
C GLN A 173 -3.02 5.28 -0.37
N ASP A 174 -4.09 5.64 -1.07
CA ASP A 174 -4.05 6.60 -2.18
C ASP A 174 -3.56 7.98 -1.73
N GLU A 175 -4.00 8.43 -0.56
CA GLU A 175 -3.52 9.67 0.06
C GLU A 175 -2.01 9.64 0.36
N ILE A 176 -1.50 8.56 0.97
CA ILE A 176 -0.06 8.41 1.28
C ILE A 176 0.77 8.39 0.00
N GLN A 177 0.33 7.67 -1.04
CA GLN A 177 1.03 7.63 -2.31
C GLN A 177 1.07 9.02 -2.97
N LYS A 178 -0.06 9.75 -2.95
CA LYS A 178 -0.14 11.12 -3.44
C LYS A 178 0.79 12.06 -2.67
N LEU A 179 0.76 12.01 -1.34
CA LEU A 179 1.63 12.81 -0.48
C LEU A 179 3.11 12.50 -0.69
N GLN A 180 3.47 11.21 -0.81
CA GLN A 180 4.85 10.78 -1.07
C GLN A 180 5.37 11.40 -2.39
N ARG A 181 4.60 11.30 -3.46
CA ARG A 181 4.95 11.86 -4.78
C ARG A 181 5.06 13.38 -4.75
N GLN A 182 4.09 14.07 -4.14
CA GLN A 182 4.06 15.53 -4.06
C GLN A 182 5.22 16.10 -3.23
N LEU A 183 5.56 15.44 -2.12
CA LEU A 183 6.56 15.91 -1.17
C LEU A 183 7.95 15.28 -1.40
N ASN A 184 8.10 14.38 -2.37
CA ASN A 184 9.36 13.65 -2.68
C ASN A 184 9.99 13.02 -1.44
N LYS A 185 9.21 12.34 -0.58
CA LYS A 185 9.69 11.74 0.65
C LYS A 185 10.23 10.33 0.43
N THR A 186 11.27 9.97 1.17
CA THR A 186 11.71 8.58 1.31
C THR A 186 10.86 7.92 2.38
N ILE A 187 10.09 6.89 2.01
CA ILE A 187 9.21 6.17 2.93
C ILE A 187 9.70 4.73 3.07
N LEU A 188 9.98 4.30 4.30
CA LEU A 188 10.12 2.88 4.64
C LEU A 188 8.84 2.44 5.34
N PHE A 189 8.10 1.59 4.67
CA PHE A 189 6.78 1.11 5.06
C PHE A 189 6.86 -0.37 5.44
N VAL A 190 6.38 -0.74 6.61
CA VAL A 190 6.25 -2.14 7.04
C VAL A 190 4.81 -2.58 6.88
N SER A 191 4.61 -3.72 6.21
CA SER A 191 3.32 -4.38 6.10
C SER A 191 3.46 -5.90 6.22
N HIS A 192 2.37 -6.56 6.54
CA HIS A 192 2.18 -8.00 6.37
C HIS A 192 1.17 -8.29 5.25
N ASP A 193 0.57 -7.25 4.68
CA ASP A 193 -0.42 -7.32 3.61
C ASP A 193 0.27 -7.12 2.25
N MET A 194 0.07 -8.09 1.39
CA MET A 194 0.68 -8.14 0.07
C MET A 194 0.04 -7.13 -0.90
N ASP A 195 -1.29 -6.92 -0.80
CA ASP A 195 -2.00 -5.97 -1.65
C ASP A 195 -1.48 -4.55 -1.41
N GLU A 196 -1.18 -4.22 -0.13
CA GLU A 196 -0.54 -2.96 0.21
C GLU A 196 0.83 -2.81 -0.43
N ALA A 197 1.64 -3.88 -0.39
CA ALA A 197 2.97 -3.87 -0.99
C ALA A 197 2.93 -3.72 -2.51
N LEU A 198 2.04 -4.45 -3.20
CA LEU A 198 1.90 -4.39 -4.65
C LEU A 198 1.35 -3.04 -5.11
N LYS A 199 0.40 -2.45 -4.36
CA LYS A 199 -0.23 -1.17 -4.70
C LYS A 199 0.70 0.02 -4.45
N LEU A 200 1.44 0.03 -3.33
CA LEU A 200 2.14 1.22 -2.87
C LEU A 200 3.61 1.28 -3.27
N ALA A 201 4.28 0.12 -3.36
CA ALA A 201 5.73 0.09 -3.39
C ALA A 201 6.33 0.49 -4.73
N ASP A 202 7.33 1.37 -4.72
CA ASP A 202 8.31 1.49 -5.79
C ASP A 202 9.28 0.29 -5.77
N GLN A 203 9.54 -0.25 -4.55
CA GLN A 203 10.42 -1.38 -4.31
C GLN A 203 9.92 -2.18 -3.11
N ILE A 204 9.94 -3.49 -3.23
CA ILE A 204 9.62 -4.42 -2.14
C ILE A 204 10.91 -5.06 -1.65
N ILE A 205 11.02 -5.18 -0.33
CA ILE A 205 12.04 -6.00 0.35
C ILE A 205 11.31 -7.11 1.08
N PHE A 206 11.47 -8.34 0.60
CA PHE A 206 10.85 -9.51 1.23
C PHE A 206 11.79 -10.10 2.28
N MET A 207 11.27 -10.23 3.48
CA MET A 207 12.01 -10.66 4.66
C MET A 207 11.40 -11.91 5.29
N SER A 208 12.21 -12.90 5.65
CA SER A 208 11.82 -14.07 6.44
C SER A 208 12.94 -14.49 7.36
N ASP A 209 12.58 -14.95 8.56
CA ASP A 209 13.53 -15.48 9.56
C ASP A 209 14.76 -14.58 9.77
N GLY A 210 14.52 -13.28 9.92
CA GLY A 210 15.58 -12.30 10.14
C GLY A 210 16.50 -12.05 8.94
N ARG A 211 16.17 -12.53 7.75
CA ARG A 211 16.98 -12.42 6.53
C ARG A 211 16.20 -11.77 5.40
N ILE A 212 16.88 -11.06 4.52
CA ILE A 212 16.31 -10.57 3.27
C ILE A 212 16.43 -11.68 2.24
N LEU A 213 15.30 -12.13 1.70
CA LEU A 213 15.25 -13.20 0.70
C LEU A 213 15.21 -12.65 -0.72
N GLN A 214 14.54 -11.52 -0.93
CA GLN A 214 14.44 -10.88 -2.24
C GLN A 214 14.19 -9.39 -2.12
N THR A 215 14.73 -8.64 -3.06
CA THR A 215 14.49 -7.20 -3.24
C THR A 215 14.25 -6.94 -4.72
N GLY A 216 13.24 -6.16 -5.07
CA GLY A 216 12.92 -5.83 -6.45
C GLY A 216 11.68 -4.97 -6.58
N LYS A 217 11.31 -4.64 -7.81
CA LYS A 217 10.02 -4.00 -8.07
C LYS A 217 8.88 -5.01 -7.84
N PRO A 218 7.66 -4.55 -7.49
CA PRO A 218 6.52 -5.42 -7.24
C PRO A 218 6.34 -6.51 -8.32
N MET A 219 6.26 -6.11 -9.58
CA MET A 219 6.07 -7.04 -10.70
C MET A 219 7.24 -8.01 -10.92
N GLU A 220 8.47 -7.58 -10.63
CA GLU A 220 9.65 -8.46 -10.75
C GLU A 220 9.61 -9.59 -9.72
N ILE A 221 9.20 -9.27 -8.48
CA ILE A 221 9.10 -10.28 -7.40
C ILE A 221 8.00 -11.30 -7.68
N VAL A 222 6.85 -10.84 -8.19
CA VAL A 222 5.73 -11.73 -8.56
C VAL A 222 6.09 -12.63 -9.74
N ALA A 223 6.70 -12.05 -10.79
CA ALA A 223 7.06 -12.80 -12.00
C ALA A 223 8.26 -13.75 -11.81
N HIS A 224 9.22 -13.35 -10.97
CA HIS A 224 10.49 -14.07 -10.77
C HIS A 224 10.80 -14.23 -9.28
N PRO A 225 10.00 -15.01 -8.53
CA PRO A 225 10.25 -15.25 -7.11
C PRO A 225 11.57 -15.99 -6.90
N ALA A 226 12.40 -15.54 -5.95
CA ALA A 226 13.72 -16.08 -5.69
C ALA A 226 13.70 -17.53 -5.14
N ASN A 227 12.60 -17.92 -4.49
CA ASN A 227 12.41 -19.26 -3.94
C ASN A 227 10.92 -19.57 -3.72
N ASP A 228 10.62 -20.81 -3.34
CA ASP A 228 9.23 -21.27 -3.13
C ASP A 228 8.52 -20.49 -2.00
N LEU A 229 9.24 -20.05 -0.96
CA LEU A 229 8.65 -19.27 0.13
C LEU A 229 8.14 -17.91 -0.36
N VAL A 230 8.93 -17.19 -1.16
CA VAL A 230 8.51 -15.95 -1.81
C VAL A 230 7.35 -16.25 -2.77
N LYS A 231 7.49 -17.27 -3.61
CA LYS A 231 6.45 -17.69 -4.55
C LYS A 231 5.13 -17.99 -3.84
N ASP A 232 5.14 -18.79 -2.78
CA ASP A 232 3.93 -19.16 -2.05
C ASP A 232 3.31 -17.99 -1.28
N PHE A 233 4.14 -17.06 -0.81
CA PHE A 233 3.66 -15.85 -0.18
C PHE A 233 2.87 -14.99 -1.17
N PHE A 234 3.35 -14.83 -2.40
CA PHE A 234 2.68 -14.04 -3.44
C PHE A 234 1.63 -14.84 -4.25
N LYS A 235 1.66 -16.18 -4.26
CA LYS A 235 0.73 -17.04 -5.00
C LYS A 235 -0.72 -16.93 -4.53
N LYS A 236 -0.96 -16.70 -3.24
CA LYS A 236 -2.31 -16.48 -2.71
C LYS A 236 -3.03 -15.30 -3.36
N GLN A 237 -2.29 -14.36 -3.89
CA GLN A 237 -2.82 -13.17 -4.56
C GLN A 237 -3.08 -13.43 -6.04
N THR A 238 -2.13 -14.10 -6.71
CA THR A 238 -2.30 -14.51 -8.11
C THR A 238 -3.55 -15.37 -8.26
N GLN A 239 -3.83 -16.27 -7.31
CA GLN A 239 -5.06 -17.06 -7.30
C GLN A 239 -6.33 -16.24 -7.05
N LYS A 240 -6.27 -15.14 -6.28
CA LYS A 240 -7.39 -14.20 -6.16
C LYS A 240 -7.62 -13.40 -7.45
N GLN A 241 -6.56 -13.11 -8.20
CA GLN A 241 -6.63 -12.41 -9.48
C GLN A 241 -7.01 -13.35 -10.64
N GLU A 242 -6.48 -14.59 -10.65
CA GLU A 242 -6.93 -15.63 -11.57
C GLU A 242 -8.39 -16.06 -11.32
N ALA A 243 -8.92 -15.82 -10.11
CA ALA A 243 -10.32 -16.03 -9.77
C ALA A 243 -11.24 -14.84 -10.13
N ALA A 244 -10.73 -13.76 -10.69
CA ALA A 244 -11.55 -12.74 -11.35
C ALA A 244 -12.04 -13.30 -12.70
N THR A 245 -12.98 -14.23 -12.62
CA THR A 245 -13.66 -14.78 -13.78
C THR A 245 -14.72 -13.79 -14.30
N VAL A 246 -15.18 -14.05 -15.50
CA VAL A 246 -16.28 -13.33 -16.14
C VAL A 246 -17.47 -13.11 -15.20
N GLU A 247 -17.70 -13.99 -14.25
CA GLU A 247 -18.79 -13.88 -13.25
C GLU A 247 -18.69 -12.60 -12.38
N CYS A 248 -17.50 -12.08 -12.09
CA CYS A 248 -17.35 -10.84 -11.31
C CYS A 248 -17.83 -9.59 -12.07
N LEU A 249 -17.94 -9.66 -13.40
CA LEU A 249 -18.38 -8.57 -14.26
C LEU A 249 -19.89 -8.57 -14.50
N LEU A 250 -20.63 -9.60 -14.04
CA LEU A 250 -22.05 -9.75 -14.28
C LEU A 250 -22.85 -8.55 -13.76
N SER A 251 -23.65 -7.96 -14.64
CA SER A 251 -24.65 -7.00 -14.24
C SER A 251 -25.87 -7.72 -13.64
N LYS A 252 -26.55 -7.10 -12.66
CA LYS A 252 -27.77 -7.67 -12.02
C LYS A 252 -29.01 -7.71 -12.94
N ARG A 253 -28.83 -7.65 -14.24
CA ARG A 253 -29.92 -7.63 -15.22
C ARG A 253 -30.28 -9.07 -15.62
N ALA A 254 -31.57 -9.43 -15.52
CA ALA A 254 -32.05 -10.72 -15.96
C ALA A 254 -31.91 -10.86 -17.50
N VAL A 255 -31.43 -12.01 -17.96
CA VAL A 255 -31.35 -12.35 -19.38
C VAL A 255 -32.77 -12.72 -19.88
N PRO A 256 -33.31 -12.09 -20.94
CA PRO A 256 -34.53 -12.55 -21.54
C PRO A 256 -34.36 -13.94 -22.14
N SER A 257 -35.25 -14.86 -21.81
CA SER A 257 -35.23 -16.26 -22.25
C SER A 257 -35.40 -16.50 -23.76
N GLU A 258 -35.63 -15.46 -24.53
CA GLU A 258 -35.95 -15.56 -25.97
C GLU A 258 -34.73 -15.58 -26.91
N ASN A 259 -33.53 -15.32 -26.41
CA ASN A 259 -32.30 -15.22 -27.24
C ASN A 259 -31.41 -16.46 -27.24
N LEU A 260 -31.94 -17.65 -26.88
CA LEU A 260 -31.15 -18.85 -26.61
C LEU A 260 -30.95 -19.81 -27.79
N HIS A 261 -31.47 -19.54 -28.98
CA HIS A 261 -31.31 -20.40 -30.18
C HIS A 261 -31.13 -19.59 -31.45
N SER A 262 -29.89 -19.44 -31.91
CA SER A 262 -29.61 -19.51 -33.36
C SER A 262 -28.10 -19.67 -33.61
N ASP A 263 -27.73 -20.83 -34.13
CA ASP A 263 -26.54 -21.00 -34.94
C ASP A 263 -26.55 -20.02 -36.10
N THR A 264 -25.79 -18.93 -36.02
CA THR A 264 -25.41 -18.14 -37.20
C THR A 264 -24.08 -17.45 -36.97
N ALA A 265 -23.04 -18.24 -37.10
CA ALA A 265 -21.70 -17.74 -37.37
C ALA A 265 -21.61 -17.40 -38.87
N ALA A 266 -21.96 -16.19 -39.29
CA ALA A 266 -21.56 -15.66 -40.60
C ALA A 266 -22.23 -14.32 -40.96
N SER A 267 -22.31 -13.32 -40.04
CA SER A 267 -22.44 -11.91 -40.44
C SER A 267 -22.31 -11.05 -39.16
N GLY A 268 -21.56 -9.99 -39.19
CA GLY A 268 -21.05 -9.22 -38.05
C GLY A 268 -22.07 -8.49 -37.16
N GLU A 269 -23.29 -9.00 -36.94
CA GLU A 269 -24.36 -8.38 -36.15
C GLU A 269 -25.05 -9.32 -35.16
N GLY A 270 -24.41 -10.43 -34.76
CA GLY A 270 -24.97 -11.37 -33.78
C GLY A 270 -24.56 -11.05 -32.34
N PRO A 271 -25.29 -11.57 -31.32
CA PRO A 271 -24.90 -11.42 -29.92
C PRO A 271 -23.53 -12.08 -29.66
N VAL A 272 -22.68 -11.38 -28.90
CA VAL A 272 -21.36 -11.86 -28.50
C VAL A 272 -21.49 -12.67 -27.22
N TYR A 273 -20.86 -13.84 -27.17
CA TYR A 273 -20.91 -14.76 -26.03
C TYR A 273 -19.52 -14.93 -25.40
N VAL A 274 -19.49 -15.16 -24.08
CA VAL A 274 -18.30 -15.53 -23.33
C VAL A 274 -18.69 -16.54 -22.26
N HIS A 275 -17.79 -17.51 -21.96
CA HIS A 275 -18.05 -18.48 -20.90
C HIS A 275 -17.78 -17.90 -19.50
N SER A 276 -18.60 -18.31 -18.52
CA SER A 276 -18.50 -17.83 -17.13
C SER A 276 -17.14 -18.14 -16.48
N GLY A 277 -16.50 -19.24 -16.87
CA GLY A 277 -15.18 -19.67 -16.38
C GLY A 277 -13.99 -18.98 -17.08
N GLU A 278 -14.20 -18.19 -18.14
CA GLU A 278 -13.09 -17.50 -18.81
C GLU A 278 -12.54 -16.34 -17.97
N PRO A 279 -11.27 -15.93 -18.19
CA PRO A 279 -10.71 -14.73 -17.54
C PRO A 279 -11.52 -13.47 -17.89
N ALA A 280 -11.68 -12.59 -16.91
CA ALA A 280 -12.46 -11.36 -17.07
C ALA A 280 -11.90 -10.43 -18.17
N GLU A 281 -10.58 -10.45 -18.39
CA GLU A 281 -9.92 -9.72 -19.50
C GLU A 281 -10.47 -10.12 -20.86
N ARG A 282 -10.84 -11.38 -21.03
CA ARG A 282 -11.40 -11.88 -22.30
C ARG A 282 -12.73 -11.23 -22.65
N ALA A 283 -13.60 -11.02 -21.66
CA ALA A 283 -14.87 -10.32 -21.85
C ALA A 283 -14.65 -8.83 -22.21
N VAL A 284 -13.69 -8.19 -21.55
CA VAL A 284 -13.32 -6.80 -21.85
C VAL A 284 -12.73 -6.68 -23.26
N GLU A 285 -11.83 -7.58 -23.64
CA GLU A 285 -11.25 -7.65 -24.98
C GLU A 285 -12.31 -7.82 -26.08
N LEU A 286 -13.30 -8.70 -25.84
CA LEU A 286 -14.42 -8.91 -26.74
C LEU A 286 -15.30 -7.65 -26.85
N LEU A 287 -15.62 -6.96 -25.75
CA LEU A 287 -16.37 -5.70 -25.78
C LEU A 287 -15.65 -4.61 -26.58
N LEU A 288 -14.33 -4.53 -26.46
CA LEU A 288 -13.52 -3.54 -27.17
C LEU A 288 -13.35 -3.88 -28.65
N SER A 289 -13.10 -5.15 -28.98
CA SER A 289 -12.81 -5.58 -30.35
C SER A 289 -14.09 -5.67 -31.24
N THR A 290 -15.21 -6.09 -30.64
CA THR A 290 -16.48 -6.22 -31.38
C THR A 290 -17.29 -4.91 -31.39
N GLY A 291 -17.01 -3.98 -30.49
CA GLY A 291 -17.80 -2.77 -30.30
C GLY A 291 -19.18 -3.01 -29.69
N ALA A 292 -19.48 -4.25 -29.24
CA ALA A 292 -20.76 -4.62 -28.65
C ALA A 292 -21.07 -3.79 -27.40
N GLU A 293 -22.32 -3.43 -27.17
CA GLU A 293 -22.74 -2.73 -25.96
C GLU A 293 -22.84 -3.67 -24.75
N GLU A 294 -23.11 -4.96 -25.03
CA GLU A 294 -23.24 -6.00 -24.02
C GLU A 294 -22.77 -7.36 -24.57
N ILE A 295 -22.31 -8.23 -23.68
CA ILE A 295 -21.90 -9.62 -23.94
C ILE A 295 -22.75 -10.54 -23.08
N ILE A 296 -23.23 -11.63 -23.66
CA ILE A 296 -23.99 -12.66 -22.94
C ILE A 296 -23.01 -13.67 -22.34
N VAL A 297 -23.11 -13.92 -21.03
CA VAL A 297 -22.33 -14.92 -20.33
C VAL A 297 -23.08 -16.24 -20.30
N VAL A 298 -22.44 -17.31 -20.74
CA VAL A 298 -23.01 -18.66 -20.78
C VAL A 298 -22.20 -19.61 -19.90
N ASN A 299 -22.85 -20.59 -19.30
CA ASN A 299 -22.17 -21.72 -18.66
C ASN A 299 -21.69 -22.73 -19.69
N ASP A 300 -20.81 -23.63 -19.29
CA ASP A 300 -20.29 -24.73 -20.12
C ASP A 300 -21.41 -25.64 -20.66
N ASP A 301 -22.55 -25.73 -19.95
CA ASP A 301 -23.75 -26.49 -20.33
C ASP A 301 -24.72 -25.68 -21.26
N GLY A 302 -24.37 -24.45 -21.62
CA GLY A 302 -25.08 -23.64 -22.59
C GLY A 302 -26.11 -22.60 -22.09
N PRO A 303 -26.71 -22.66 -20.88
CA PRO A 303 -27.66 -21.64 -20.46
C PRO A 303 -26.95 -20.31 -20.14
N ALA A 304 -27.62 -19.20 -20.52
CA ALA A 304 -27.13 -17.86 -20.18
C ALA A 304 -27.22 -17.60 -18.67
N VAL A 305 -26.14 -17.13 -18.10
CA VAL A 305 -25.97 -16.84 -16.67
C VAL A 305 -26.22 -15.37 -16.36
N GLY A 306 -25.91 -14.50 -17.33
CA GLY A 306 -26.07 -13.06 -17.17
C GLY A 306 -25.52 -12.27 -18.36
N VAL A 307 -25.41 -10.96 -18.17
CA VAL A 307 -24.92 -10.03 -19.18
C VAL A 307 -23.84 -9.15 -18.60
N ILE A 308 -22.77 -8.92 -19.36
CA ILE A 308 -21.74 -7.92 -19.08
C ILE A 308 -22.00 -6.72 -19.98
N THR A 309 -22.18 -5.56 -19.40
CA THR A 309 -22.29 -4.29 -20.14
C THR A 309 -20.95 -3.55 -20.14
N LYS A 310 -20.77 -2.63 -21.09
CA LYS A 310 -19.59 -1.73 -21.08
C LYS A 310 -19.46 -1.00 -19.75
N GLU A 311 -20.57 -0.60 -19.13
CA GLU A 311 -20.54 0.10 -17.84
C GLU A 311 -20.05 -0.81 -16.72
N SER A 312 -20.49 -2.08 -16.64
CA SER A 312 -20.03 -3.03 -15.64
C SER A 312 -18.57 -3.40 -15.86
N ALA A 313 -18.13 -3.55 -17.11
CA ALA A 313 -16.73 -3.78 -17.46
C ALA A 313 -15.85 -2.59 -17.08
N VAL A 314 -16.24 -1.36 -17.41
CA VAL A 314 -15.49 -0.14 -17.06
C VAL A 314 -15.38 0.05 -15.56
N LYS A 315 -16.43 -0.23 -14.78
CA LYS A 315 -16.35 -0.18 -13.31
C LYS A 315 -15.37 -1.18 -12.71
N ALA A 316 -15.16 -2.31 -13.37
CA ALA A 316 -14.22 -3.35 -12.94
C ALA A 316 -12.80 -3.15 -13.49
N LEU A 317 -12.61 -2.30 -14.53
CA LEU A 317 -11.29 -2.01 -15.12
C LEU A 317 -10.20 -1.63 -14.12
N PRO A 318 -10.46 -0.79 -13.10
CA PRO A 318 -9.42 -0.47 -12.12
C PRO A 318 -8.90 -1.70 -11.37
N SER A 319 -9.76 -2.69 -11.15
CA SER A 319 -9.36 -3.94 -10.47
C SER A 319 -8.69 -4.97 -11.40
N LEU A 320 -8.91 -4.84 -12.73
CA LEU A 320 -8.37 -5.76 -13.73
C LEU A 320 -7.10 -5.24 -14.42
N PHE A 321 -6.99 -3.91 -14.63
CA PHE A 321 -5.96 -3.31 -15.47
C PHE A 321 -5.02 -2.33 -14.75
N HIS A 322 -4.97 -2.29 -13.44
CA HIS A 322 -3.88 -1.58 -12.76
C HIS A 322 -2.49 -2.20 -12.99
N GLN A 323 -2.35 -3.09 -13.98
CA GLN A 323 -1.13 -3.83 -14.28
C GLN A 323 -0.47 -3.51 -15.63
N SER A 324 -1.02 -2.66 -16.50
CA SER A 324 -0.47 -2.51 -17.86
C SER A 324 0.10 -1.15 -18.24
N GLU A 325 0.27 -0.19 -17.33
CA GLU A 325 1.01 1.03 -17.66
C GLU A 325 1.93 1.46 -16.50
N ASN A 326 3.18 1.03 -16.55
CA ASN A 326 4.47 1.74 -16.41
C ASN A 326 5.63 0.78 -16.22
#